data_708a3d68d726cead89ff629e93de94d4
#
_entry.id   708a3d68d726cead89ff629e93de94d4
#
_cell.length_a   1.000
_cell.length_b   1.000
_cell.length_c   1.000
_cell.angle_alpha   90.00
_cell.angle_beta   90.00
_cell.angle_gamma   90.00
#
_symmetry.space_group_name_H-M   'P 1'
#
loop_
_entity.id
_entity.type
_entity.pdbx_description
1 polymer ?
#
loop_
_entity_poly.entity_id
_entity_poly.type
_entity_poly.pdbx_seq_one_letter_code
_entity_poly.pdbx_strand_id
1 'polypeptide(L)'
;KWNVVIHSRSAFSDAEGTYIKEAPDMEEAVITGIAHDTSEVKVTIRGVPDMSGVAAKLFSALASNQVSVDMIIQNVSESGITDISFTCPGGDLPRARETVERIVPTINARTYIVDEDIAKVSLVGTGMKSSPGVASRTFQTLGDNNINIVAISTSPIRLSMIVDAAQAVQAVQCLHTAFGLDSDSVFVETQLSAEEIGAKMKKGR
;
A
#
# COMPACT_ATOMS: atom_id res chain seq x y z
N LYS A 1 -9.28 21.91 18.06
CA LYS A 1 -9.71 20.50 17.89
C LYS A 1 -10.82 20.26 18.91
N TRP A 2 -11.97 19.81 18.43
CA TRP A 2 -13.17 19.63 19.22
C TRP A 2 -13.30 18.13 19.49
N ASN A 3 -12.95 17.62 20.61
CA ASN A 3 -13.03 16.19 20.98
C ASN A 3 -14.51 15.72 20.97
N VAL A 4 -15.08 15.61 19.75
CA VAL A 4 -16.48 15.25 19.52
C VAL A 4 -16.54 13.82 19.01
N VAL A 5 -17.25 12.96 19.74
CA VAL A 5 -17.58 11.60 19.27
C VAL A 5 -18.79 11.68 18.34
N ILE A 6 -18.64 11.18 17.12
CA ILE A 6 -19.75 11.06 16.17
C ILE A 6 -20.29 9.63 16.25
N HIS A 7 -21.59 9.48 16.48
CA HIS A 7 -22.27 8.20 16.49
C HIS A 7 -23.14 8.08 15.23
N SER A 8 -22.75 7.19 14.33
CA SER A 8 -23.51 6.88 13.11
C SER A 8 -24.39 5.65 13.34
N ARG A 9 -25.69 5.77 13.14
CA ARG A 9 -26.67 4.68 13.30
C ARG A 9 -27.57 4.56 12.07
N SER A 10 -28.04 3.34 11.80
CA SER A 10 -29.11 3.13 10.83
C SER A 10 -30.42 3.71 11.36
N ALA A 11 -31.17 4.41 10.51
CA ALA A 11 -32.52 4.84 10.82
C ALA A 11 -33.55 3.69 10.76
N PHE A 12 -33.14 2.52 10.25
CA PHE A 12 -34.03 1.38 9.95
C PHE A 12 -33.71 0.13 10.78
N SER A 13 -32.78 0.20 11.73
CA SER A 13 -32.43 -0.94 12.59
C SER A 13 -32.02 -0.48 13.98
N ASP A 14 -32.21 -1.35 14.98
CA ASP A 14 -31.79 -1.12 16.37
C ASP A 14 -30.32 -1.50 16.62
N ALA A 15 -29.52 -1.73 15.56
CA ALA A 15 -28.11 -2.00 15.70
C ALA A 15 -27.38 -0.84 16.37
N GLU A 16 -26.40 -1.13 17.21
CA GLU A 16 -25.65 -0.16 18.00
C GLU A 16 -25.03 0.96 17.15
N GLY A 17 -24.64 0.64 15.90
CA GLY A 17 -24.03 1.60 14.98
C GLY A 17 -22.52 1.72 15.20
N THR A 18 -21.93 2.78 14.62
CA THR A 18 -20.48 3.01 14.63
C THR A 18 -20.16 4.34 15.33
N TYR A 19 -19.23 4.30 16.28
CA TYR A 19 -18.68 5.48 16.93
C TYR A 19 -17.41 5.92 16.20
N ILE A 20 -17.40 7.18 15.76
CA ILE A 20 -16.20 7.84 15.23
C ILE A 20 -15.69 8.76 16.34
N LYS A 21 -14.52 8.45 16.88
CA LYS A 21 -13.87 9.20 17.94
C LYS A 21 -12.40 9.41 17.62
N GLU A 22 -11.79 10.41 18.23
CA GLU A 22 -10.34 10.57 18.17
C GLU A 22 -9.68 9.31 18.77
N ALA A 23 -8.71 8.75 18.09
CA ALA A 23 -7.95 7.63 18.65
C ALA A 23 -7.22 8.16 19.90
N PRO A 24 -7.16 7.38 20.99
CA PRO A 24 -6.29 7.75 22.10
C PRO A 24 -4.85 7.93 21.57
N ASP A 25 -4.03 8.75 22.23
CA ASP A 25 -2.59 8.86 21.96
C ASP A 25 -1.97 7.46 22.19
N MET A 26 -2.00 6.63 21.15
CA MET A 26 -1.48 5.28 21.22
C MET A 26 -0.08 5.29 20.62
N GLU A 27 0.90 4.98 21.45
CA GLU A 27 2.27 4.67 21.02
C GLU A 27 2.33 3.34 20.24
N GLU A 28 1.23 2.58 20.19
CA GLU A 28 1.11 1.25 19.63
C GLU A 28 0.31 1.25 18.32
N ALA A 29 0.78 0.48 17.33
CA ALA A 29 0.05 0.29 16.09
C ALA A 29 -1.12 -0.66 16.30
N VAL A 30 -2.30 -0.24 15.89
CA VAL A 30 -3.52 -1.06 15.89
C VAL A 30 -3.89 -1.37 14.45
N ILE A 31 -3.75 -2.64 14.05
CA ILE A 31 -4.22 -3.10 12.74
C ILE A 31 -5.69 -3.42 12.89
N THR A 32 -6.52 -2.74 12.10
CA THR A 32 -7.99 -2.86 12.15
C THR A 32 -8.55 -3.70 11.02
N GLY A 33 -7.78 -3.97 9.98
CA GLY A 33 -8.23 -4.79 8.87
C GLY A 33 -7.19 -4.96 7.77
N ILE A 34 -7.42 -5.98 6.95
CA ILE A 34 -6.67 -6.25 5.74
C ILE A 34 -7.65 -6.36 4.59
N ALA A 35 -7.41 -5.62 3.52
CA ALA A 35 -8.22 -5.62 2.32
C ALA A 35 -7.37 -5.95 1.10
N HIS A 36 -8.00 -6.49 0.05
CA HIS A 36 -7.36 -6.63 -1.25
C HIS A 36 -8.23 -6.06 -2.35
N ASP A 37 -7.58 -5.68 -3.45
CA ASP A 37 -8.21 -5.16 -4.65
C ASP A 37 -7.48 -5.76 -5.86
N THR A 38 -8.23 -6.48 -6.70
CA THR A 38 -7.76 -7.11 -7.94
C THR A 38 -8.21 -6.36 -9.19
N SER A 39 -8.85 -5.21 -9.01
CA SER A 39 -9.38 -4.40 -10.13
C SER A 39 -8.36 -3.40 -10.68
N GLU A 40 -7.18 -3.31 -10.08
CA GLU A 40 -6.11 -2.43 -10.53
C GLU A 40 -5.15 -3.10 -11.51
N VAL A 41 -4.52 -2.29 -12.33
CA VAL A 41 -3.45 -2.68 -13.24
C VAL A 41 -2.23 -1.82 -12.98
N LYS A 42 -1.04 -2.36 -13.23
CA LYS A 42 0.22 -1.63 -13.10
C LYS A 42 0.79 -1.31 -14.48
N VAL A 43 1.11 -0.05 -14.70
CA VAL A 43 1.80 0.43 -15.90
C VAL A 43 3.21 0.88 -15.49
N THR A 44 4.22 0.36 -16.16
CA THR A 44 5.63 0.72 -15.92
C THR A 44 6.22 1.32 -17.19
N ILE A 45 6.64 2.58 -17.12
CA ILE A 45 7.36 3.27 -18.19
C ILE A 45 8.84 3.09 -17.92
N ARG A 46 9.54 2.50 -18.89
CA ARG A 46 10.95 2.13 -18.75
C ARG A 46 11.88 3.08 -19.48
N GLY A 47 13.05 3.28 -18.88
CA GLY A 47 14.11 4.06 -19.51
C GLY A 47 13.75 5.54 -19.59
N VAL A 48 13.14 6.07 -18.57
CA VAL A 48 12.74 7.49 -18.45
C VAL A 48 13.97 8.30 -18.05
N PRO A 49 14.33 9.39 -18.74
CA PRO A 49 15.38 10.30 -18.29
C PRO A 49 15.04 10.88 -16.91
N ASP A 50 15.99 10.79 -15.97
CA ASP A 50 15.82 11.35 -14.62
C ASP A 50 16.08 12.86 -14.66
N MET A 51 15.05 13.58 -15.08
CA MET A 51 15.07 15.04 -15.27
C MET A 51 13.84 15.70 -14.68
N SER A 52 14.03 16.90 -14.16
CA SER A 52 12.92 17.71 -13.66
C SER A 52 11.83 17.90 -14.71
N GLY A 53 10.57 17.73 -14.29
CA GLY A 53 9.39 17.94 -15.13
C GLY A 53 8.92 16.73 -15.94
N VAL A 54 9.68 15.64 -16.02
CA VAL A 54 9.25 14.44 -16.76
C VAL A 54 8.03 13.79 -16.10
N ALA A 55 8.07 13.58 -14.78
CA ALA A 55 6.92 13.08 -14.04
C ALA A 55 5.70 14.02 -14.18
N ALA A 56 5.91 15.34 -14.12
CA ALA A 56 4.84 16.30 -14.33
C ALA A 56 4.17 16.16 -15.70
N LYS A 57 4.94 15.99 -16.76
CA LYS A 57 4.40 15.78 -18.13
C LYS A 57 3.57 14.51 -18.21
N LEU A 58 4.08 13.40 -17.66
CA LEU A 58 3.39 12.11 -17.65
C LEU A 58 2.06 12.21 -16.91
N PHE A 59 2.09 12.62 -15.65
CA PHE A 59 0.89 12.63 -14.80
C PHE A 59 -0.12 13.71 -15.20
N SER A 60 0.33 14.84 -15.75
CA SER A 60 -0.58 15.82 -16.35
C SER A 60 -1.33 15.25 -17.59
N ALA A 61 -0.64 14.47 -18.43
CA ALA A 61 -1.26 13.82 -19.57
C ALA A 61 -2.30 12.77 -19.14
N LEU A 62 -1.98 11.96 -18.11
CA LEU A 62 -2.92 10.99 -17.54
C LEU A 62 -4.15 11.68 -16.95
N ALA A 63 -3.95 12.74 -16.15
CA ALA A 63 -5.03 13.53 -15.57
C ALA A 63 -5.93 14.17 -16.63
N SER A 64 -5.35 14.73 -17.71
CA SER A 64 -6.12 15.32 -18.82
C SER A 64 -6.97 14.30 -19.56
N ASN A 65 -6.62 13.02 -19.51
CA ASN A 65 -7.38 11.90 -20.06
C ASN A 65 -8.22 11.17 -18.99
N GLN A 66 -8.42 11.79 -17.82
CA GLN A 66 -9.25 11.25 -16.75
C GLN A 66 -8.83 9.85 -16.29
N VAL A 67 -7.53 9.57 -16.27
CA VAL A 67 -6.96 8.35 -15.68
C VAL A 67 -6.66 8.61 -14.23
N SER A 68 -7.32 7.85 -13.35
CA SER A 68 -7.03 7.87 -11.91
C SER A 68 -5.76 7.10 -11.61
N VAL A 69 -4.89 7.63 -10.75
CA VAL A 69 -3.64 6.98 -10.34
C VAL A 69 -3.68 6.80 -8.82
N ASP A 70 -3.36 5.59 -8.34
CA ASP A 70 -3.36 5.30 -6.90
C ASP A 70 -1.92 5.21 -6.34
N MET A 71 -1.12 4.27 -6.81
CA MET A 71 0.28 4.14 -6.39
C MET A 71 1.20 4.70 -7.46
N ILE A 72 2.25 5.41 -7.05
CA ILE A 72 3.33 5.87 -7.93
C ILE A 72 4.65 5.40 -7.33
N ILE A 73 5.48 4.77 -8.15
CA ILE A 73 6.78 4.25 -7.76
C ILE A 73 7.80 4.75 -8.77
N GLN A 74 8.82 5.45 -8.27
CA GLN A 74 9.96 5.89 -9.06
C GLN A 74 11.23 5.57 -8.29
N ASN A 75 12.18 4.90 -8.95
CA ASN A 75 13.50 4.64 -8.39
C ASN A 75 14.49 5.71 -8.83
N VAL A 76 15.48 5.99 -8.00
CA VAL A 76 16.62 6.80 -8.40
C VAL A 76 17.58 5.91 -9.17
N SER A 77 18.05 6.38 -10.33
CA SER A 77 19.02 5.66 -11.15
C SER A 77 20.42 6.26 -11.02
N GLU A 78 21.43 5.39 -10.94
CA GLU A 78 22.84 5.82 -10.98
C GLU A 78 23.28 6.32 -12.36
N SER A 79 22.54 6.00 -13.42
CA SER A 79 22.88 6.30 -14.82
C SER A 79 22.08 7.46 -15.43
N GLY A 80 21.30 8.19 -14.63
CA GLY A 80 20.43 9.27 -15.13
C GLY A 80 19.19 8.78 -15.88
N ILE A 81 18.85 7.49 -15.73
CA ILE A 81 17.67 6.85 -16.32
C ILE A 81 16.92 6.11 -15.21
N THR A 82 15.63 6.29 -15.13
CA THR A 82 14.76 5.63 -14.14
C THR A 82 13.58 4.93 -14.80
N ASP A 83 12.89 4.10 -14.05
CA ASP A 83 11.58 3.58 -14.42
C ASP A 83 10.52 4.26 -13.54
N ILE A 84 9.39 4.61 -14.13
CA ILE A 84 8.23 5.15 -13.42
C ILE A 84 7.09 4.16 -13.56
N SER A 85 6.63 3.62 -12.44
CA SER A 85 5.45 2.76 -12.38
C SER A 85 4.29 3.47 -11.70
N PHE A 86 3.08 3.20 -12.16
CA PHE A 86 1.87 3.61 -11.46
C PHE A 86 0.80 2.52 -11.56
N THR A 87 -0.16 2.55 -10.64
CA THR A 87 -1.36 1.73 -10.72
C THR A 87 -2.57 2.58 -11.06
N CYS A 88 -3.51 2.00 -11.78
CA CYS A 88 -4.80 2.61 -12.08
C CYS A 88 -5.89 1.54 -12.14
N PRO A 89 -7.19 1.92 -11.99
CA PRO A 89 -8.30 1.00 -12.21
C PRO A 89 -8.23 0.34 -13.60
N GLY A 90 -8.51 -0.95 -13.69
CA GLY A 90 -8.52 -1.68 -14.97
C GLY A 90 -9.49 -1.06 -16.01
N GLY A 91 -10.59 -0.46 -15.54
CA GLY A 91 -11.51 0.31 -16.42
C GLY A 91 -10.87 1.54 -17.06
N ASP A 92 -9.79 2.08 -16.49
CA ASP A 92 -9.05 3.22 -17.03
C ASP A 92 -7.93 2.78 -17.98
N LEU A 93 -7.59 1.48 -18.03
CA LEU A 93 -6.47 0.96 -18.82
C LEU A 93 -6.49 1.36 -20.30
N PRO A 94 -7.61 1.34 -21.03
CA PRO A 94 -7.61 1.77 -22.42
C PRO A 94 -7.15 3.22 -22.59
N ARG A 95 -7.61 4.12 -21.73
CA ARG A 95 -7.21 5.55 -21.73
C ARG A 95 -5.76 5.74 -21.27
N ALA A 96 -5.35 4.97 -20.27
CA ALA A 96 -3.98 4.98 -19.78
C ALA A 96 -3.02 4.53 -20.87
N ARG A 97 -3.33 3.44 -21.59
CA ARG A 97 -2.53 2.89 -22.69
C ARG A 97 -2.36 3.91 -23.81
N GLU A 98 -3.46 4.47 -24.32
CA GLU A 98 -3.42 5.50 -25.34
C GLU A 98 -2.60 6.72 -24.93
N THR A 99 -2.75 7.16 -23.66
CA THR A 99 -2.00 8.29 -23.13
C THR A 99 -0.51 8.00 -23.06
N VAL A 100 -0.15 6.82 -22.56
CA VAL A 100 1.25 6.38 -22.40
C VAL A 100 1.93 6.21 -23.76
N GLU A 101 1.25 5.59 -24.73
CA GLU A 101 1.77 5.45 -26.11
C GLU A 101 2.13 6.80 -26.73
N ARG A 102 1.32 7.81 -26.49
CA ARG A 102 1.55 9.17 -26.99
C ARG A 102 2.64 9.91 -26.23
N ILE A 103 2.75 9.74 -24.91
CA ILE A 103 3.67 10.50 -24.06
C ILE A 103 5.08 9.93 -24.05
N VAL A 104 5.26 8.60 -24.12
CA VAL A 104 6.55 7.90 -24.06
C VAL A 104 7.61 8.53 -24.99
N PRO A 105 7.35 8.76 -26.29
CA PRO A 105 8.32 9.40 -27.17
C PRO A 105 8.61 10.87 -26.78
N THR A 106 7.63 11.59 -26.25
CA THR A 106 7.78 13.02 -25.92
C THR A 106 8.61 13.26 -24.65
N ILE A 107 8.71 12.26 -23.79
CA ILE A 107 9.55 12.29 -22.58
C ILE A 107 10.87 11.52 -22.76
N ASN A 108 11.16 11.08 -23.99
CA ASN A 108 12.34 10.28 -24.35
C ASN A 108 12.46 9.00 -23.51
N ALA A 109 11.35 8.41 -23.10
CA ALA A 109 11.35 7.10 -22.47
C ALA A 109 11.53 5.99 -23.52
N ARG A 110 12.04 4.83 -23.11
CA ARG A 110 12.36 3.73 -24.01
C ARG A 110 11.12 2.96 -24.44
N THR A 111 10.27 2.58 -23.48
CA THR A 111 9.08 1.74 -23.69
C THR A 111 8.19 1.77 -22.48
N TYR A 112 7.07 1.07 -22.55
CA TYR A 112 6.24 0.77 -21.39
C TYR A 112 5.79 -0.70 -21.38
N ILE A 113 5.40 -1.17 -20.22
CA ILE A 113 4.75 -2.49 -20.04
C ILE A 113 3.52 -2.32 -19.16
N VAL A 114 2.54 -3.19 -19.37
CA VAL A 114 1.33 -3.28 -18.55
C VAL A 114 1.31 -4.65 -17.90
N ASP A 115 0.95 -4.68 -16.63
CA ASP A 115 0.79 -5.87 -15.83
C ASP A 115 -0.64 -5.84 -15.25
N GLU A 116 -1.46 -6.76 -15.72
CA GLU A 116 -2.88 -6.87 -15.37
C GLU A 116 -3.12 -7.95 -14.31
N ASP A 117 -2.12 -8.82 -14.08
CA ASP A 117 -2.19 -9.93 -13.14
C ASP A 117 -1.67 -9.54 -11.74
N ILE A 118 -2.09 -8.40 -11.25
CA ILE A 118 -1.71 -7.86 -9.95
C ILE A 118 -2.88 -7.76 -9.00
N ALA A 119 -2.57 -7.79 -7.70
CA ALA A 119 -3.49 -7.41 -6.65
C ALA A 119 -2.81 -6.45 -5.66
N LYS A 120 -3.57 -5.46 -5.22
CA LYS A 120 -3.17 -4.58 -4.13
C LYS A 120 -3.69 -5.14 -2.81
N VAL A 121 -2.80 -5.53 -1.91
CA VAL A 121 -3.13 -5.94 -0.54
C VAL A 121 -2.76 -4.82 0.42
N SER A 122 -3.67 -4.42 1.29
CA SER A 122 -3.52 -3.27 2.19
C SER A 122 -3.82 -3.65 3.63
N LEU A 123 -2.87 -3.41 4.51
CA LEU A 123 -3.12 -3.35 5.95
C LEU A 123 -3.61 -1.95 6.29
N VAL A 124 -4.69 -1.88 7.05
CA VAL A 124 -5.29 -0.62 7.51
C VAL A 124 -5.24 -0.58 9.04
N GLY A 125 -4.85 0.56 9.57
CA GLY A 125 -4.75 0.74 11.02
C GLY A 125 -4.21 2.10 11.41
N THR A 126 -3.95 2.29 12.69
CA THR A 126 -3.33 3.51 13.23
C THR A 126 -1.91 3.21 13.71
N GLY A 127 -1.07 4.24 13.83
CA GLY A 127 0.30 4.06 14.35
C GLY A 127 1.28 3.38 13.39
N MET A 128 0.92 3.15 12.13
CA MET A 128 1.77 2.46 11.14
C MET A 128 3.16 3.08 11.00
N LYS A 129 3.25 4.41 11.08
CA LYS A 129 4.51 5.14 10.89
C LYS A 129 5.47 5.00 12.10
N SER A 130 4.90 4.89 13.30
CA SER A 130 5.65 4.81 14.57
C SER A 130 5.96 3.38 15.01
N SER A 131 5.48 2.38 14.27
CA SER A 131 5.62 0.97 14.65
C SER A 131 6.39 0.18 13.59
N PRO A 132 7.73 0.16 13.69
CA PRO A 132 8.60 -0.51 12.73
C PRO A 132 8.33 -2.03 12.63
N GLY A 133 7.76 -2.64 13.65
CA GLY A 133 7.41 -4.06 13.68
C GLY A 133 6.31 -4.44 12.70
N VAL A 134 5.34 -3.55 12.41
CA VAL A 134 4.26 -3.83 11.46
C VAL A 134 4.80 -4.20 10.08
N ALA A 135 5.69 -3.37 9.53
CA ALA A 135 6.27 -3.64 8.21
C ALA A 135 7.12 -4.92 8.23
N SER A 136 7.96 -5.10 9.25
CA SER A 136 8.80 -6.29 9.39
C SER A 136 7.96 -7.56 9.45
N ARG A 137 6.93 -7.58 10.31
CA ARG A 137 6.02 -8.73 10.45
C ARG A 137 5.27 -9.01 9.15
N THR A 138 4.78 -7.97 8.49
CA THR A 138 4.09 -8.10 7.20
C THR A 138 4.98 -8.77 6.16
N PHE A 139 6.20 -8.27 5.97
CA PHE A 139 7.11 -8.79 4.95
C PHE A 139 7.62 -10.19 5.30
N GLN A 140 7.88 -10.47 6.58
CA GLN A 140 8.23 -11.82 7.04
C GLN A 140 7.10 -12.80 6.74
N THR A 141 5.85 -12.46 7.09
CA THR A 141 4.69 -13.32 6.85
C THR A 141 4.51 -13.63 5.37
N LEU A 142 4.62 -12.64 4.50
CA LEU A 142 4.51 -12.86 3.04
C LEU A 142 5.67 -13.72 2.53
N GLY A 143 6.90 -13.46 2.98
CA GLY A 143 8.08 -14.24 2.60
C GLY A 143 7.98 -15.71 3.03
N ASP A 144 7.55 -15.99 4.26
CA ASP A 144 7.36 -17.34 4.78
C ASP A 144 6.27 -18.12 4.02
N ASN A 145 5.35 -17.42 3.38
CA ASN A 145 4.30 -17.99 2.52
C ASN A 145 4.64 -17.96 1.02
N ASN A 146 5.88 -17.65 0.65
CA ASN A 146 6.37 -17.56 -0.73
C ASN A 146 5.57 -16.57 -1.59
N ILE A 147 5.10 -15.48 -1.01
CA ILE A 147 4.39 -14.39 -1.70
C ILE A 147 5.39 -13.28 -1.99
N ASN A 148 5.65 -13.04 -3.29
CA ASN A 148 6.56 -11.97 -3.70
C ASN A 148 5.86 -10.61 -3.69
N ILE A 149 6.58 -9.59 -3.24
CA ILE A 149 6.12 -8.20 -3.22
C ILE A 149 6.72 -7.46 -4.41
N VAL A 150 5.88 -6.97 -5.29
CA VAL A 150 6.28 -6.23 -6.51
C VAL A 150 6.49 -4.75 -6.21
N ALA A 151 5.70 -4.19 -5.30
CA ALA A 151 5.75 -2.77 -4.94
C ALA A 151 5.19 -2.55 -3.54
N ILE A 152 5.62 -1.48 -2.89
CA ILE A 152 5.21 -1.12 -1.53
C ILE A 152 4.89 0.37 -1.50
N SER A 153 3.83 0.73 -0.80
CA SER A 153 3.49 2.11 -0.45
C SER A 153 3.03 2.16 1.00
N THR A 154 3.44 3.17 1.73
CA THR A 154 3.08 3.33 3.14
C THR A 154 2.60 4.74 3.44
N SER A 155 1.63 4.82 4.33
CA SER A 155 1.09 6.05 4.88
C SER A 155 0.92 5.91 6.40
N PRO A 156 0.56 6.95 7.15
CA PRO A 156 0.34 6.85 8.59
C PRO A 156 -0.74 5.84 9.02
N ILE A 157 -1.67 5.49 8.12
CA ILE A 157 -2.82 4.63 8.41
C ILE A 157 -2.92 3.40 7.49
N ARG A 158 -1.97 3.22 6.57
CA ARG A 158 -2.05 2.14 5.58
C ARG A 158 -0.66 1.70 5.12
N LEU A 159 -0.47 0.39 5.01
CA LEU A 159 0.65 -0.25 4.32
C LEU A 159 0.06 -1.05 3.16
N SER A 160 0.35 -0.65 1.92
CA SER A 160 -0.14 -1.31 0.71
C SER A 160 1.00 -1.99 -0.03
N MET A 161 0.74 -3.17 -0.55
CA MET A 161 1.69 -3.97 -1.33
C MET A 161 1.01 -4.46 -2.60
N ILE A 162 1.76 -4.52 -3.67
CA ILE A 162 1.36 -5.19 -4.90
C ILE A 162 1.95 -6.59 -4.88
N VAL A 163 1.10 -7.58 -5.08
CA VAL A 163 1.43 -8.99 -5.20
C VAL A 163 0.82 -9.56 -6.48
N ASP A 164 1.14 -10.80 -6.84
CA ASP A 164 0.46 -11.52 -7.90
C ASP A 164 -1.02 -11.70 -7.57
N ALA A 165 -1.91 -11.49 -8.55
CA ALA A 165 -3.36 -11.59 -8.35
C ALA A 165 -3.79 -12.98 -7.86
N ALA A 166 -3.15 -14.05 -8.32
CA ALA A 166 -3.42 -15.42 -7.91
C ALA A 166 -3.09 -15.66 -6.41
N GLN A 167 -2.21 -14.85 -5.83
CA GLN A 167 -1.79 -14.97 -4.43
C GLN A 167 -2.55 -14.02 -3.48
N ALA A 168 -3.45 -13.17 -3.99
CA ALA A 168 -4.13 -12.14 -3.20
C ALA A 168 -4.87 -12.70 -1.98
N VAL A 169 -5.66 -13.76 -2.17
CA VAL A 169 -6.44 -14.39 -1.10
C VAL A 169 -5.51 -15.01 -0.06
N GLN A 170 -4.47 -15.72 -0.49
CA GLN A 170 -3.47 -16.30 0.41
C GLN A 170 -2.77 -15.21 1.23
N ALA A 171 -2.39 -14.10 0.59
CA ALA A 171 -1.78 -12.96 1.25
C ALA A 171 -2.67 -12.37 2.35
N VAL A 172 -3.95 -12.16 2.05
CA VAL A 172 -4.91 -11.68 3.05
C VAL A 172 -5.04 -12.66 4.22
N GLN A 173 -5.19 -13.95 3.96
CA GLN A 173 -5.37 -14.96 4.99
C GLN A 173 -4.16 -15.07 5.92
N CYS A 174 -2.95 -15.20 5.38
CA CYS A 174 -1.76 -15.32 6.21
C CYS A 174 -1.49 -14.04 7.03
N LEU A 175 -1.74 -12.87 6.47
CA LEU A 175 -1.62 -11.61 7.19
C LEU A 175 -2.72 -11.47 8.26
N HIS A 176 -3.96 -11.86 7.96
CA HIS A 176 -5.08 -11.83 8.91
C HIS A 176 -4.74 -12.64 10.17
N THR A 177 -4.26 -13.87 9.99
CA THR A 177 -3.79 -14.72 11.09
C THR A 177 -2.56 -14.11 11.79
N ALA A 178 -1.57 -13.61 11.03
CA ALA A 178 -0.39 -13.01 11.61
C ALA A 178 -0.69 -11.80 12.50
N PHE A 179 -1.70 -11.03 12.19
CA PHE A 179 -2.10 -9.86 12.98
C PHE A 179 -3.26 -10.15 13.94
N GLY A 180 -3.64 -11.42 14.12
CA GLY A 180 -4.65 -11.84 15.12
C GLY A 180 -6.06 -11.36 14.83
N LEU A 181 -6.37 -11.04 13.57
CA LEU A 181 -7.69 -10.55 13.17
C LEU A 181 -8.75 -11.67 13.08
N ASP A 182 -8.32 -12.92 13.24
CA ASP A 182 -9.19 -14.10 13.33
C ASP A 182 -9.92 -14.25 14.68
N SER A 183 -9.52 -13.44 15.66
CA SER A 183 -10.05 -13.44 17.03
C SER A 183 -10.79 -12.13 17.33
N ASP A 184 -11.65 -12.13 18.33
CA ASP A 184 -12.32 -10.92 18.83
C ASP A 184 -11.35 -9.90 19.45
N SER A 185 -10.04 -10.22 19.52
CA SER A 185 -9.00 -9.35 20.04
C SER A 185 -8.39 -8.52 18.90
N VAL A 186 -8.31 -7.21 19.11
CA VAL A 186 -7.60 -6.30 18.20
C VAL A 186 -6.09 -6.52 18.34
N PHE A 187 -5.36 -6.68 17.22
CA PHE A 187 -3.92 -6.76 17.25
C PHE A 187 -3.34 -5.38 17.63
N VAL A 188 -2.59 -5.38 18.73
CA VAL A 188 -1.85 -4.22 19.21
C VAL A 188 -0.38 -4.60 19.22
N GLU A 189 0.45 -3.91 18.45
CA GLU A 189 1.89 -4.12 18.47
C GLU A 189 2.51 -3.29 19.57
N THR A 190 2.97 -3.98 20.62
CA THR A 190 3.71 -3.36 21.72
C THR A 190 5.17 -3.16 21.31
N GLN A 191 5.67 -1.94 21.39
CA GLN A 191 7.11 -1.69 21.20
C GLN A 191 7.89 -2.35 22.34
N LEU A 192 8.83 -3.22 21.98
CA LEU A 192 9.76 -3.77 22.96
C LEU A 192 10.63 -2.65 23.52
N SER A 193 10.70 -2.54 24.82
CA SER A 193 11.61 -1.61 25.48
C SER A 193 13.07 -1.92 25.12
N ALA A 194 13.95 -0.93 25.21
CA ALA A 194 15.38 -1.11 24.95
C ALA A 194 16.00 -2.24 25.84
N GLU A 195 15.44 -2.45 27.03
CA GLU A 195 15.85 -3.51 27.95
C GLU A 195 15.43 -4.91 27.47
N GLU A 196 14.24 -5.06 26.90
CA GLU A 196 13.74 -6.33 26.35
C GLU A 196 14.49 -6.71 25.06
N ILE A 197 14.84 -5.74 24.22
CA ILE A 197 15.70 -5.93 23.04
C ILE A 197 17.09 -6.40 23.49
N GLY A 198 17.66 -5.78 24.51
CA GLY A 198 18.96 -6.15 25.10
C GLY A 198 18.96 -7.56 25.72
N ALA A 199 17.85 -7.97 26.34
CA ALA A 199 17.70 -9.31 26.92
C ALA A 199 17.56 -10.40 25.85
N LYS A 200 16.87 -10.17 24.75
CA LYS A 200 16.77 -11.12 23.62
C LYS A 200 18.10 -11.31 22.90
N MET A 201 18.91 -10.24 22.74
CA MET A 201 20.24 -10.34 22.13
C MET A 201 21.26 -11.13 22.98
N LYS A 202 21.08 -11.18 24.32
CA LYS A 202 21.95 -11.96 25.23
C LYS A 202 21.61 -13.46 25.28
N LYS A 203 20.37 -13.84 24.91
CA LYS A 203 19.94 -15.27 24.91
C LYS A 203 20.22 -16.00 23.58
N GLY A 204 20.71 -15.30 22.57
CA GLY A 204 21.03 -15.85 21.24
C GLY A 204 22.54 -16.07 21.00
N ARG A 205 23.36 -16.08 22.08
CA ARG A 205 24.79 -16.45 22.03
C ARG A 205 25.07 -17.75 22.76
#